data_9bb01f0998ffe4b08f9efb53398aeb78
#
_entry.id   9bb01f0998ffe4b08f9efb53398aeb78
#
_cell.length_a   1.000
_cell.length_b   1.000
_cell.length_c   1.000
_cell.angle_alpha   90.00
_cell.angle_beta   90.00
_cell.angle_gamma   90.00
#
_symmetry.space_group_name_H-M   'P 1'
#
loop_
_entity.id
_entity.type
_entity.pdbx_description
1 polymer ?
#
loop_
_entity_poly.entity_id
_entity_poly.type
_entity_poly.pdbx_seq_one_letter_code
_entity_poly.pdbx_strand_id
1 'polypeptide(L)'
;MLHPNALKAQEIAEALGAVVIPVYRSKKPKYRYWRGLDYARCLTKDLLKLYDGETNIAVVQGEPSSGLISIDFDEVKALKEFLALNPALKDTLTTSAARGANLWFKMQGNYPKLTLLKRGRSIWAEWRSTGAFTVIHGIHEKGMPYTSNEKQPINICLDDIVLPEDVNFKTSKGLNSSEPLNAAPATT
;
A
#
# COMPACT_ATOMS: atom_id res chain seq x y z
N MET A 1 -13.88 14.97 -23.53
CA MET A 1 -12.52 15.13 -22.98
C MET A 1 -12.54 14.58 -21.56
N LEU A 2 -11.49 13.86 -21.13
CA LEU A 2 -11.35 13.38 -19.75
C LEU A 2 -10.90 14.53 -18.83
N HIS A 3 -11.29 14.47 -17.57
CA HIS A 3 -10.84 15.41 -16.55
C HIS A 3 -9.31 15.22 -16.29
N PRO A 4 -8.54 16.27 -15.94
CA PRO A 4 -7.11 16.15 -15.63
C PRO A 4 -6.79 15.07 -14.60
N ASN A 5 -7.60 14.90 -13.54
CA ASN A 5 -7.43 13.82 -12.56
C ASN A 5 -7.60 12.42 -13.17
N ALA A 6 -8.43 12.24 -14.21
CA ALA A 6 -8.56 10.98 -14.91
C ALA A 6 -7.28 10.67 -15.72
N LEU A 7 -6.71 11.67 -16.39
CA LEU A 7 -5.42 11.51 -17.10
C LEU A 7 -4.29 11.20 -16.13
N LYS A 8 -4.25 11.87 -14.98
CA LYS A 8 -3.27 11.57 -13.93
C LYS A 8 -3.45 10.17 -13.33
N ALA A 9 -4.70 9.71 -13.20
CA ALA A 9 -4.97 8.34 -12.76
C ALA A 9 -4.46 7.29 -13.75
N GLN A 10 -4.62 7.52 -15.06
CA GLN A 10 -4.05 6.65 -16.10
C GLN A 10 -2.52 6.63 -16.02
N GLU A 11 -1.87 7.80 -15.93
CA GLU A 11 -0.41 7.92 -15.79
C GLU A 11 0.11 7.12 -14.57
N ILE A 12 -0.53 7.27 -13.40
CA ILE A 12 -0.14 6.55 -12.18
C ILE A 12 -0.35 5.03 -12.35
N ALA A 13 -1.49 4.62 -12.92
CA ALA A 13 -1.78 3.21 -13.15
C ALA A 13 -0.74 2.56 -14.07
N GLU A 14 -0.37 3.24 -15.15
CA GLU A 14 0.63 2.77 -16.12
C GLU A 14 2.03 2.72 -15.51
N ALA A 15 2.45 3.79 -14.80
CA ALA A 15 3.77 3.88 -14.20
C ALA A 15 4.01 2.81 -13.12
N LEU A 16 2.98 2.44 -12.36
CA LEU A 16 3.07 1.48 -11.26
C LEU A 16 2.60 0.07 -11.62
N GLY A 17 1.91 -0.10 -12.76
CA GLY A 17 1.20 -1.34 -13.10
C GLY A 17 0.09 -1.64 -12.07
N ALA A 18 -0.64 -0.63 -11.62
CA ALA A 18 -1.50 -0.71 -10.45
C ALA A 18 -2.97 -0.36 -10.75
N VAL A 19 -3.88 -0.95 -9.98
CA VAL A 19 -5.30 -0.63 -10.01
C VAL A 19 -5.54 0.68 -9.26
N VAL A 20 -6.09 1.68 -9.95
CA VAL A 20 -6.41 2.98 -9.37
C VAL A 20 -7.91 3.18 -9.22
N ILE A 21 -8.31 3.94 -8.20
CA ILE A 21 -9.71 4.28 -7.93
C ILE A 21 -9.88 5.75 -7.55
N PRO A 22 -11.00 6.39 -7.95
CA PRO A 22 -11.36 7.71 -7.47
C PRO A 22 -11.87 7.63 -6.02
N VAL A 23 -11.34 8.47 -5.16
CA VAL A 23 -11.81 8.61 -3.77
C VAL A 23 -12.07 10.08 -3.46
N TYR A 24 -13.04 10.36 -2.59
CA TYR A 24 -13.26 11.71 -2.08
C TYR A 24 -12.10 12.14 -1.16
N ARG A 25 -11.98 13.44 -0.85
CA ARG A 25 -11.01 13.95 0.15
C ARG A 25 -11.14 13.28 1.51
N SER A 26 -12.36 12.85 1.88
CA SER A 26 -12.65 12.03 3.07
C SER A 26 -12.14 10.59 2.99
N LYS A 27 -11.39 10.24 1.94
CA LYS A 27 -10.88 8.89 1.63
C LYS A 27 -11.98 7.84 1.38
N LYS A 28 -13.25 8.25 1.19
CA LYS A 28 -14.34 7.35 0.83
C LYS A 28 -14.26 7.03 -0.67
N PRO A 29 -14.26 5.74 -1.09
CA PRO A 29 -14.27 5.39 -2.51
C PRO A 29 -15.53 5.92 -3.22
N LYS A 30 -15.33 6.53 -4.40
CA LYS A 30 -16.44 6.97 -5.24
C LYS A 30 -17.08 5.81 -6.00
N TYR A 31 -16.31 4.74 -6.25
CA TYR A 31 -16.79 3.49 -6.83
C TYR A 31 -16.93 2.41 -5.75
N ARG A 32 -18.16 2.00 -5.45
CA ARG A 32 -18.46 1.07 -4.33
C ARG A 32 -17.90 -0.34 -4.52
N TYR A 33 -17.74 -0.79 -5.77
CA TYR A 33 -17.27 -2.15 -6.10
C TYR A 33 -15.75 -2.24 -6.36
N TRP A 34 -14.99 -1.32 -5.78
CA TRP A 34 -13.56 -1.19 -6.00
C TRP A 34 -12.75 -2.46 -5.70
N ARG A 35 -13.22 -3.31 -4.74
CA ARG A 35 -12.52 -4.56 -4.39
C ARG A 35 -12.49 -5.60 -5.51
N GLY A 36 -13.39 -5.52 -6.47
CA GLY A 36 -13.46 -6.42 -7.63
C GLY A 36 -12.83 -5.84 -8.90
N LEU A 37 -12.11 -4.72 -8.81
CA LEU A 37 -11.43 -4.14 -9.96
C LEU A 37 -10.11 -4.84 -10.24
N ASP A 38 -9.84 -5.01 -11.53
CA ASP A 38 -8.54 -5.33 -12.10
C ASP A 38 -7.97 -4.14 -12.87
N TYR A 39 -6.75 -4.28 -13.37
CA TYR A 39 -6.04 -3.21 -14.08
C TYR A 39 -6.79 -2.75 -15.34
N ALA A 40 -7.30 -3.65 -16.15
CA ALA A 40 -8.02 -3.29 -17.39
C ALA A 40 -9.33 -2.54 -17.08
N ARG A 41 -10.07 -2.99 -16.07
CA ARG A 41 -11.34 -2.39 -15.68
C ARG A 41 -11.19 -1.02 -15.05
N CYS A 42 -10.13 -0.75 -14.28
CA CYS A 42 -9.96 0.55 -13.63
C CYS A 42 -9.70 1.68 -14.64
N LEU A 43 -9.25 1.36 -15.85
CA LEU A 43 -8.98 2.31 -16.94
C LEU A 43 -10.11 2.41 -17.98
N THR A 44 -11.26 1.79 -17.73
CA THR A 44 -12.42 1.93 -18.63
C THR A 44 -12.95 3.36 -18.63
N LYS A 45 -13.50 3.77 -19.78
CA LYS A 45 -14.07 5.11 -19.95
C LYS A 45 -15.09 5.49 -18.88
N ASP A 46 -15.90 4.52 -18.40
CA ASP A 46 -16.93 4.78 -17.40
C ASP A 46 -16.34 5.00 -16.01
N LEU A 47 -15.27 4.29 -15.63
CA LEU A 47 -14.57 4.54 -14.37
C LEU A 47 -13.74 5.82 -14.42
N LEU A 48 -13.10 6.13 -15.56
CA LEU A 48 -12.35 7.38 -15.73
C LEU A 48 -13.24 8.63 -15.66
N LYS A 49 -14.50 8.54 -16.05
CA LYS A 49 -15.48 9.65 -15.89
C LYS A 49 -15.81 9.97 -14.42
N LEU A 50 -15.51 9.08 -13.49
CA LEU A 50 -15.73 9.31 -12.05
C LEU A 50 -14.70 10.26 -11.43
N TYR A 51 -13.57 10.51 -12.11
CA TYR A 51 -12.57 11.46 -11.65
C TYR A 51 -12.99 12.89 -12.03
N ASP A 52 -13.03 13.78 -11.05
CA ASP A 52 -13.35 15.19 -11.17
C ASP A 52 -12.48 16.04 -10.22
N GLY A 53 -12.77 17.34 -10.09
CA GLY A 53 -12.01 18.26 -9.24
C GLY A 53 -12.08 17.95 -7.73
N GLU A 54 -13.05 17.14 -7.29
CA GLU A 54 -13.25 16.77 -5.88
C GLU A 54 -12.65 15.40 -5.53
N THR A 55 -12.10 14.69 -6.52
CA THR A 55 -11.56 13.35 -6.31
C THR A 55 -10.05 13.35 -6.17
N ASN A 56 -9.58 12.53 -5.24
CA ASN A 56 -8.21 12.06 -5.14
C ASN A 56 -8.05 10.73 -5.89
N ILE A 57 -6.81 10.34 -6.15
CA ILE A 57 -6.44 9.06 -6.74
C ILE A 57 -5.89 8.16 -5.64
N ALA A 58 -6.47 6.97 -5.48
CA ALA A 58 -5.95 5.94 -4.61
C ALA A 58 -5.57 4.69 -5.40
N VAL A 59 -4.57 3.97 -4.90
CA VAL A 59 -4.12 2.68 -5.44
C VAL A 59 -4.72 1.56 -4.60
N VAL A 60 -5.40 0.62 -5.24
CA VAL A 60 -5.82 -0.64 -4.62
C VAL A 60 -4.61 -1.52 -4.46
N GLN A 61 -4.35 -2.01 -3.25
CA GLN A 61 -3.09 -2.65 -2.91
C GLN A 61 -3.15 -4.18 -2.91
N GLY A 62 -1.96 -4.79 -2.99
CA GLY A 62 -1.77 -6.23 -2.95
C GLY A 62 -1.98 -6.89 -4.31
N GLU A 63 -2.64 -8.05 -4.31
CA GLU A 63 -2.84 -8.89 -5.50
C GLU A 63 -3.40 -8.13 -6.72
N PRO A 64 -4.43 -7.25 -6.60
CA PRO A 64 -4.97 -6.54 -7.76
C PRO A 64 -3.94 -5.65 -8.48
N SER A 65 -2.94 -5.17 -7.75
CA SER A 65 -1.85 -4.32 -8.24
C SER A 65 -0.51 -5.05 -8.28
N SER A 66 -0.52 -6.35 -8.61
CA SER A 66 0.69 -7.16 -8.80
C SER A 66 1.65 -7.12 -7.59
N GLY A 67 1.10 -7.19 -6.39
CA GLY A 67 1.87 -7.18 -5.15
C GLY A 67 2.30 -5.79 -4.66
N LEU A 68 1.81 -4.70 -5.28
CA LEU A 68 2.11 -3.35 -4.80
C LEU A 68 1.41 -3.11 -3.45
N ILE A 69 2.20 -2.84 -2.42
CA ILE A 69 1.76 -2.57 -1.05
C ILE A 69 2.32 -1.25 -0.54
N SER A 70 1.83 -0.78 0.61
CA SER A 70 2.52 0.28 1.36
C SER A 70 2.52 0.01 2.87
N ILE A 71 3.53 0.58 3.54
CA ILE A 71 3.51 0.74 5.00
C ILE A 71 3.22 2.20 5.30
N ASP A 72 2.11 2.45 6.01
CA ASP A 72 1.67 3.79 6.41
C ASP A 72 2.20 4.11 7.82
N PHE A 73 3.09 5.08 7.90
CA PHE A 73 3.66 5.59 9.14
C PHE A 73 3.00 6.93 9.49
N ASP A 74 2.20 6.98 10.54
CA ASP A 74 1.63 8.22 11.06
C ASP A 74 2.68 9.12 11.73
N GLU A 75 3.79 8.52 12.21
CA GLU A 75 4.85 9.22 12.93
C GLU A 75 6.19 9.16 12.19
N VAL A 76 6.82 10.31 12.03
CA VAL A 76 8.16 10.43 11.41
C VAL A 76 9.23 9.62 12.18
N LYS A 77 9.07 9.46 13.51
CA LYS A 77 9.98 8.66 14.33
C LYS A 77 9.95 7.19 13.94
N ALA A 78 8.76 6.62 13.77
CA ALA A 78 8.58 5.23 13.35
C ALA A 78 9.16 4.98 11.95
N LEU A 79 8.93 5.91 11.01
CA LEU A 79 9.51 5.86 9.68
C LEU A 79 11.05 5.87 9.71
N LYS A 80 11.65 6.77 10.49
CA LYS A 80 13.12 6.86 10.62
C LYS A 80 13.72 5.59 11.21
N GLU A 81 13.07 5.02 12.23
CA GLU A 81 13.48 3.77 12.84
C GLU A 81 13.41 2.61 11.85
N PHE A 82 12.33 2.49 11.09
CA PHE A 82 12.19 1.49 10.04
C PHE A 82 13.29 1.60 8.98
N LEU A 83 13.54 2.81 8.48
CA LEU A 83 14.57 3.05 7.44
C LEU A 83 16.00 2.87 7.97
N ALA A 84 16.23 3.01 9.27
CA ALA A 84 17.54 2.71 9.87
C ALA A 84 17.83 1.20 9.84
N LEU A 85 16.80 0.37 10.06
CA LEU A 85 16.89 -1.09 9.97
C LEU A 85 16.88 -1.60 8.52
N ASN A 86 16.30 -0.84 7.60
CA ASN A 86 16.11 -1.21 6.19
C ASN A 86 16.72 -0.14 5.26
N PRO A 87 18.05 0.07 5.28
CA PRO A 87 18.68 1.18 4.55
C PRO A 87 18.45 1.12 3.03
N ALA A 88 18.34 -0.07 2.45
CA ALA A 88 18.05 -0.27 1.03
C ALA A 88 16.67 0.30 0.62
N LEU A 89 15.72 0.40 1.56
CA LEU A 89 14.37 0.90 1.30
C LEU A 89 14.25 2.42 1.30
N LYS A 90 15.33 3.17 1.56
CA LYS A 90 15.37 4.64 1.43
C LYS A 90 15.13 5.12 0.00
N ASP A 91 15.39 4.24 -0.97
CA ASP A 91 15.24 4.56 -2.40
C ASP A 91 13.92 4.12 -3.01
N THR A 92 13.00 3.59 -2.22
CA THR A 92 11.65 3.22 -2.68
C THR A 92 10.75 4.43 -2.88
N LEU A 93 9.65 4.25 -3.64
CA LEU A 93 8.57 5.23 -3.74
C LEU A 93 8.07 5.59 -2.35
N THR A 94 8.01 6.89 -2.08
CA THR A 94 7.49 7.44 -0.82
C THR A 94 6.48 8.54 -1.13
N THR A 95 5.31 8.47 -0.50
CA THR A 95 4.30 9.54 -0.58
C THR A 95 3.97 10.07 0.81
N SER A 96 3.65 11.35 0.90
CA SER A 96 3.28 12.02 2.15
C SER A 96 2.22 13.10 1.91
N ALA A 97 1.57 13.53 3.00
CA ALA A 97 0.62 14.63 2.97
C ALA A 97 0.76 15.49 4.25
N ALA A 98 -0.16 15.33 5.23
CA ALA A 98 -0.19 16.18 6.42
C ALA A 98 0.94 15.89 7.42
N ARG A 99 1.21 14.64 7.66
CA ARG A 99 2.28 14.11 8.53
C ARG A 99 2.47 12.63 8.22
N GLY A 100 3.62 12.10 8.63
CA GLY A 100 3.96 10.72 8.32
C GLY A 100 4.24 10.50 6.83
N ALA A 101 4.33 9.25 6.43
CA ALA A 101 4.54 8.87 5.03
C ALA A 101 4.10 7.43 4.76
N ASN A 102 3.80 7.15 3.50
CA ASN A 102 3.64 5.80 2.98
C ASN A 102 4.89 5.41 2.21
N LEU A 103 5.52 4.30 2.60
CA LEU A 103 6.58 3.64 1.84
C LEU A 103 5.95 2.54 0.98
N TRP A 104 6.24 2.53 -0.31
CA TRP A 104 5.63 1.64 -1.29
C TRP A 104 6.63 0.59 -1.78
N PHE A 105 6.19 -0.68 -1.87
CA PHE A 105 7.00 -1.81 -2.31
C PHE A 105 6.21 -2.71 -3.24
N LYS A 106 6.89 -3.42 -4.13
CA LYS A 106 6.35 -4.59 -4.84
C LYS A 106 6.80 -5.85 -4.12
N MET A 107 5.85 -6.48 -3.42
CA MET A 107 6.11 -7.71 -2.68
C MET A 107 6.22 -8.90 -3.61
N GLN A 108 7.23 -9.73 -3.39
CA GLN A 108 7.41 -11.03 -4.02
C GLN A 108 7.11 -12.14 -3.02
N GLY A 109 6.55 -13.26 -3.50
CA GLY A 109 6.17 -14.38 -2.64
C GLY A 109 4.96 -14.10 -1.76
N ASN A 110 4.93 -14.73 -0.59
CA ASN A 110 3.84 -14.58 0.37
C ASN A 110 4.04 -13.36 1.27
N TYR A 111 2.96 -12.65 1.52
CA TYR A 111 2.96 -11.50 2.43
C TYR A 111 1.61 -11.37 3.15
N PRO A 112 1.57 -10.74 4.34
CA PRO A 112 0.34 -10.54 5.09
C PRO A 112 -0.66 -9.68 4.31
N LYS A 113 -1.95 -9.98 4.47
CA LYS A 113 -3.03 -9.06 4.07
C LYS A 113 -3.00 -7.82 4.96
N LEU A 114 -3.89 -6.84 4.67
CA LEU A 114 -4.06 -5.65 5.52
C LEU A 114 -4.02 -6.00 7.00
N THR A 115 -3.06 -5.43 7.72
CA THR A 115 -2.90 -5.65 9.16
C THR A 115 -2.18 -4.48 9.83
N LEU A 116 -2.12 -4.48 11.17
CA LEU A 116 -1.41 -3.50 11.94
C LEU A 116 -0.05 -4.02 12.40
N LEU A 117 0.96 -3.17 12.32
CA LEU A 117 2.24 -3.33 13.00
C LEU A 117 2.11 -2.68 14.38
N LYS A 118 2.33 -3.45 15.44
CA LYS A 118 2.11 -3.00 16.81
C LYS A 118 3.38 -3.05 17.64
N ARG A 119 3.55 -2.00 18.46
CA ARG A 119 4.50 -1.95 19.57
C ARG A 119 3.70 -2.03 20.88
N GLY A 120 3.66 -3.21 21.46
CA GLY A 120 2.78 -3.48 22.60
C GLY A 120 1.29 -3.26 22.24
N ARG A 121 0.63 -2.30 22.91
CA ARG A 121 -0.77 -1.96 22.63
C ARG A 121 -0.94 -0.86 21.57
N SER A 122 0.11 -0.13 21.25
CA SER A 122 0.09 1.00 20.30
C SER A 122 0.24 0.54 18.87
N ILE A 123 -0.41 1.24 17.93
CA ILE A 123 -0.15 1.10 16.50
C ILE A 123 1.15 1.82 16.22
N TRP A 124 2.12 1.10 15.64
CA TRP A 124 3.40 1.64 15.21
C TRP A 124 3.38 2.03 13.73
N ALA A 125 2.70 1.22 12.89
CA ALA A 125 2.43 1.49 11.50
C ALA A 125 1.28 0.62 10.99
N GLU A 126 0.76 0.92 9.80
CA GLU A 126 -0.22 0.07 9.12
C GLU A 126 0.42 -0.61 7.91
N TRP A 127 0.39 -1.93 7.88
CA TRP A 127 0.73 -2.74 6.71
C TRP A 127 -0.47 -2.80 5.78
N ARG A 128 -0.43 -2.04 4.69
CA ARG A 128 -1.52 -1.92 3.73
C ARG A 128 -1.23 -2.78 2.50
N SER A 129 -1.97 -3.84 2.33
CA SER A 129 -1.85 -4.80 1.22
C SER A 129 -3.22 -5.25 0.72
N THR A 130 -3.38 -6.49 0.26
CA THR A 130 -4.65 -7.02 -0.25
C THR A 130 -5.81 -6.71 0.71
N GLY A 131 -6.84 -6.04 0.19
CA GLY A 131 -8.01 -5.57 0.94
C GLY A 131 -7.96 -4.09 1.35
N ALA A 132 -6.83 -3.40 1.09
CA ALA A 132 -6.66 -1.97 1.33
C ALA A 132 -6.54 -1.16 0.04
N PHE A 133 -6.65 0.15 0.18
CA PHE A 133 -6.18 1.13 -0.79
C PHE A 133 -5.49 2.29 -0.06
N THR A 134 -4.60 2.98 -0.74
CA THR A 134 -3.89 4.16 -0.20
C THR A 134 -3.95 5.30 -1.20
N VAL A 135 -4.26 6.51 -0.71
CA VAL A 135 -4.26 7.71 -1.55
C VAL A 135 -2.83 8.08 -1.92
N ILE A 136 -2.59 8.27 -3.22
CA ILE A 136 -1.26 8.56 -3.76
C ILE A 136 -1.18 9.97 -4.35
N HIS A 137 -2.31 10.54 -4.78
CA HIS A 137 -2.35 11.86 -5.42
C HIS A 137 -3.66 12.59 -5.10
N GLY A 138 -3.58 13.92 -5.05
CA GLY A 138 -4.71 14.84 -4.82
C GLY A 138 -4.50 15.70 -3.59
N ILE A 139 -5.58 16.02 -2.87
CA ILE A 139 -5.57 16.92 -1.72
C ILE A 139 -6.06 16.18 -0.48
N HIS A 140 -5.25 16.18 0.58
CA HIS A 140 -5.62 15.64 1.88
C HIS A 140 -6.80 16.43 2.49
N GLU A 141 -7.59 15.82 3.35
CA GLU A 141 -8.73 16.47 4.01
C GLU A 141 -8.37 17.76 4.79
N LYS A 142 -7.11 17.89 5.22
CA LYS A 142 -6.55 19.10 5.86
C LYS A 142 -6.06 20.16 4.86
N GLY A 143 -6.35 19.99 3.56
CA GLY A 143 -6.03 20.96 2.51
C GLY A 143 -4.61 20.86 1.92
N MET A 144 -3.76 19.96 2.40
CA MET A 144 -2.40 19.78 1.87
C MET A 144 -2.38 18.82 0.69
N PRO A 145 -1.57 19.08 -0.35
CA PRO A 145 -1.40 18.15 -1.46
C PRO A 145 -0.67 16.89 -0.99
N TYR A 146 -0.99 15.75 -1.61
CA TYR A 146 -0.13 14.57 -1.55
C TYR A 146 1.12 14.82 -2.40
N THR A 147 2.27 14.53 -1.83
CA THR A 147 3.58 14.66 -2.48
C THR A 147 4.22 13.29 -2.66
N SER A 148 5.12 13.19 -3.64
CA SER A 148 5.87 11.98 -3.96
C SER A 148 7.34 12.32 -4.13
N ASN A 149 8.23 11.35 -3.84
CA ASN A 149 9.64 11.44 -4.20
C ASN A 149 9.93 11.01 -5.64
N GLU A 150 8.89 10.68 -6.42
CA GLU A 150 8.95 10.27 -7.84
C GLU A 150 9.81 9.03 -8.14
N LYS A 151 10.19 8.27 -7.11
CA LYS A 151 10.92 7.00 -7.27
C LYS A 151 9.96 5.87 -7.62
N GLN A 152 10.53 4.72 -8.05
CA GLN A 152 9.77 3.50 -8.29
C GLN A 152 9.71 2.65 -7.01
N PRO A 153 8.64 1.85 -6.82
CA PRO A 153 8.59 0.87 -5.75
C PRO A 153 9.68 -0.20 -5.92
N ILE A 154 10.44 -0.47 -4.87
CA ILE A 154 11.45 -1.54 -4.86
C ILE A 154 10.75 -2.90 -4.76
N ASN A 155 11.26 -3.90 -5.50
CA ASN A 155 10.86 -5.29 -5.34
C ASN A 155 11.53 -5.89 -4.10
N ILE A 156 10.75 -6.56 -3.23
CA ILE A 156 11.27 -7.12 -1.97
C ILE A 156 10.46 -8.33 -1.53
N CYS A 157 11.10 -9.28 -0.85
CA CYS A 157 10.42 -10.35 -0.12
C CYS A 157 10.13 -9.94 1.32
N LEU A 158 9.16 -10.59 1.95
CA LEU A 158 8.83 -10.30 3.35
C LEU A 158 10.01 -10.54 4.28
N ASP A 159 10.77 -11.60 4.03
CA ASP A 159 11.93 -12.01 4.84
C ASP A 159 13.09 -11.00 4.79
N ASP A 160 13.11 -10.12 3.79
CA ASP A 160 14.12 -9.06 3.67
C ASP A 160 13.75 -7.80 4.47
N ILE A 161 12.54 -7.75 5.06
CA ILE A 161 12.06 -6.61 5.85
C ILE A 161 12.37 -6.86 7.33
N VAL A 162 13.20 -5.98 7.90
CA VAL A 162 13.55 -6.03 9.32
C VAL A 162 12.64 -5.08 10.10
N LEU A 163 11.87 -5.62 11.05
CA LEU A 163 11.10 -4.83 12.01
C LEU A 163 11.91 -4.66 13.32
N PRO A 164 11.66 -3.59 14.11
CA PRO A 164 12.16 -3.50 15.47
C PRO A 164 11.73 -4.71 16.29
N GLU A 165 12.59 -5.20 17.20
CA GLU A 165 12.34 -6.42 18.01
C GLU A 165 11.04 -6.39 18.80
N ASP A 166 10.61 -5.18 19.21
CA ASP A 166 9.38 -4.95 19.96
C ASP A 166 8.15 -4.63 19.09
N VAL A 167 8.29 -4.70 17.75
CA VAL A 167 7.23 -4.49 16.77
C VAL A 167 6.83 -5.80 16.12
N ASN A 168 5.55 -6.11 16.13
CA ASN A 168 5.01 -7.34 15.55
C ASN A 168 3.76 -7.07 14.71
N PHE A 169 3.51 -7.93 13.73
CA PHE A 169 2.21 -7.98 13.07
C PHE A 169 1.12 -8.32 14.11
N LYS A 170 -0.03 -7.66 14.03
CA LYS A 170 -1.18 -8.03 14.85
C LYS A 170 -1.58 -9.46 14.49
N THR A 171 -1.35 -10.41 15.41
CA THR A 171 -1.84 -11.78 15.25
C THR A 171 -3.37 -11.76 15.30
N SER A 172 -4.03 -12.22 14.24
CA SER A 172 -5.41 -12.68 14.33
C SER A 172 -5.41 -13.85 15.33
N LYS A 173 -6.24 -13.81 16.36
CA LYS A 173 -6.43 -14.98 17.24
C LYS A 173 -6.83 -16.15 16.33
N GLY A 174 -5.92 -17.13 16.14
CA GLY A 174 -6.25 -18.37 15.46
C GLY A 174 -5.34 -18.83 14.31
N LEU A 175 -4.06 -18.45 14.26
CA LEU A 175 -3.06 -19.17 13.46
C LEU A 175 -1.90 -19.54 14.39
N ASN A 176 -1.99 -20.74 14.97
CA ASN A 176 -0.84 -21.40 15.56
C ASN A 176 0.15 -21.71 14.44
N SER A 177 1.18 -20.91 14.31
CA SER A 177 2.36 -21.20 13.52
C SER A 177 3.36 -21.96 14.41
N SER A 178 3.23 -23.27 14.45
CA SER A 178 4.30 -24.16 14.88
C SER A 178 4.09 -25.56 14.30
N GLU A 179 4.36 -25.72 13.01
CA GLU A 179 4.82 -27.00 12.48
C GLU A 179 6.00 -26.74 11.57
N PRO A 180 7.18 -27.33 11.88
CA PRO A 180 8.31 -27.30 10.96
C PRO A 180 8.01 -28.25 9.79
N LEU A 181 7.94 -27.71 8.58
CA LEU A 181 8.02 -28.45 7.35
C LEU A 181 9.40 -29.08 7.24
N ASN A 182 9.58 -30.31 7.75
CA ASN A 182 10.60 -31.25 7.25
C ASN A 182 10.49 -32.58 7.96
N ALA A 183 9.82 -33.53 7.33
CA ALA A 183 10.16 -34.96 7.44
C ALA A 183 9.81 -35.61 6.10
N ALA A 184 10.83 -35.85 5.30
CA ALA A 184 10.74 -36.76 4.16
C ALA A 184 10.49 -38.19 4.66
N PRO A 185 9.60 -38.99 4.00
CA PRO A 185 9.44 -40.39 4.36
C PRO A 185 10.66 -41.18 3.90
N ALA A 186 11.26 -41.91 4.85
CA ALA A 186 12.27 -42.91 4.56
C ALA A 186 11.62 -44.08 3.77
N THR A 187 12.20 -44.39 2.63
CA THR A 187 11.95 -45.61 1.86
C THR A 187 12.55 -46.81 2.58
N THR A 188 11.74 -47.80 2.84
CA THR A 188 12.12 -49.23 2.95
C THR A 188 11.38 -50.00 1.89
#